data_812d1913a5bd417ffc77209d2856ca73
#
_entry.id   812d1913a5bd417ffc77209d2856ca73
#
_cell.length_a   1.000
_cell.length_b   1.000
_cell.length_c   1.000
_cell.angle_alpha   90.00
_cell.angle_beta   90.00
_cell.angle_gamma   90.00
#
_symmetry.space_group_name_H-M   'P 1'
#
loop_
_entity.id
_entity.type
_entity.pdbx_description
1 polymer ?
#
loop_
_entity_poly.entity_id
_entity_poly.type
_entity_poly.pdbx_seq_one_letter_code
_entity_poly.pdbx_strand_id
1 'polypeptide(L)'
;MDMEKEVNAMNCSPLRYPGGKSRLAPFISLLIQKTGIENPIYVEPFAGGAGVALSLLLNSIVDEIVINDYDKAIYSVWRALLTETDSFIKLIEDTPLNIDEWKAQKRVYNEERTRYSLELGFAAFYLNRTNRSGILSNAGPIGGFNQTGDYLIDARFNRQELVRRVSEIAKHKSKI
;
A
#
# COMPACT_ATOMS: atom_id res chain seq x y z
N MET A 1 11.73 -34.03 -5.22
CA MET A 1 10.81 -33.35 -6.16
C MET A 1 10.08 -32.31 -5.33
N ASP A 2 10.72 -31.14 -5.19
CA ASP A 2 10.14 -30.07 -4.38
C ASP A 2 8.86 -29.60 -5.05
N MET A 3 7.76 -29.62 -4.31
CA MET A 3 6.49 -29.11 -4.78
C MET A 3 6.67 -27.60 -5.01
N GLU A 4 6.51 -27.13 -6.25
CA GLU A 4 6.49 -25.72 -6.56
C GLU A 4 5.45 -25.03 -5.66
N LYS A 5 5.88 -24.04 -4.88
CA LYS A 5 4.95 -23.29 -4.01
C LYS A 5 4.04 -22.45 -4.89
N GLU A 6 2.75 -22.77 -4.92
CA GLU A 6 1.76 -21.93 -5.60
C GLU A 6 1.57 -20.61 -4.86
N VAL A 7 1.78 -19.51 -5.56
CA VAL A 7 1.49 -18.17 -5.04
C VAL A 7 0.02 -17.85 -5.26
N ASN A 8 -0.73 -17.81 -4.20
CA ASN A 8 -2.05 -17.20 -4.22
C ASN A 8 -1.88 -15.69 -4.44
N ALA A 9 -2.43 -15.17 -5.53
CA ALA A 9 -2.45 -13.74 -5.82
C ALA A 9 -3.37 -13.00 -4.83
N MET A 10 -2.98 -13.00 -3.55
CA MET A 10 -3.69 -12.23 -2.52
C MET A 10 -3.43 -10.76 -2.75
N ASN A 11 -4.49 -9.96 -2.71
CA ASN A 11 -4.35 -8.51 -2.71
C ASN A 11 -3.88 -8.04 -1.32
N CYS A 12 -2.58 -8.24 -1.06
CA CYS A 12 -1.95 -7.96 0.22
C CYS A 12 -1.72 -6.47 0.46
N SER A 13 -1.64 -5.69 -0.60
CA SER A 13 -1.34 -4.26 -0.51
C SER A 13 -2.47 -3.48 0.17
N PRO A 14 -2.17 -2.58 1.11
CA PRO A 14 -3.14 -1.66 1.66
C PRO A 14 -3.44 -0.49 0.70
N LEU A 15 -2.64 -0.32 -0.36
CA LEU A 15 -2.83 0.71 -1.38
C LEU A 15 -3.62 0.20 -2.58
N ARG A 16 -4.38 1.10 -3.20
CA ARG A 16 -5.03 0.93 -4.50
C ARG A 16 -4.15 1.60 -5.56
N TYR A 17 -3.24 0.86 -6.17
CA TYR A 17 -2.32 1.47 -7.13
C TYR A 17 -2.76 1.17 -8.57
N PRO A 18 -3.15 2.18 -9.36
CA PRO A 18 -3.50 2.00 -10.77
C PRO A 18 -2.32 1.38 -11.53
N GLY A 19 -2.58 0.33 -12.30
CA GLY A 19 -1.51 -0.40 -13.00
C GLY A 19 -0.67 -1.32 -12.10
N GLY A 20 -1.11 -1.59 -10.88
CA GLY A 20 -0.46 -2.54 -9.98
C GLY A 20 -0.26 -3.91 -10.65
N LYS A 21 0.95 -4.46 -10.48
CA LYS A 21 1.39 -5.68 -11.17
C LYS A 21 1.21 -6.96 -10.33
N SER A 22 0.39 -6.93 -9.29
CA SER A 22 0.19 -8.09 -8.39
C SER A 22 -0.19 -9.38 -9.13
N ARG A 23 -0.86 -9.27 -10.28
CA ARG A 23 -1.18 -10.43 -11.15
C ARG A 23 0.06 -11.10 -11.75
N LEU A 24 1.21 -10.45 -11.75
CA LEU A 24 2.47 -11.03 -12.20
C LEU A 24 3.18 -11.85 -11.10
N ALA A 25 2.73 -11.76 -9.85
CA ALA A 25 3.39 -12.44 -8.74
C ALA A 25 3.54 -13.97 -8.95
N PRO A 26 2.55 -14.71 -9.47
CA PRO A 26 2.72 -16.13 -9.79
C PRO A 26 3.82 -16.38 -10.82
N PHE A 27 3.86 -15.58 -11.89
CA PHE A 27 4.88 -15.71 -12.92
C PHE A 27 6.29 -15.41 -12.38
N ILE A 28 6.43 -14.32 -11.61
CA ILE A 28 7.71 -13.94 -11.01
C ILE A 28 8.16 -14.99 -9.99
N SER A 29 7.22 -15.54 -9.21
CA SER A 29 7.50 -16.66 -8.31
C SER A 29 8.11 -17.85 -9.04
N LEU A 30 7.52 -18.28 -10.15
CA LEU A 30 8.05 -19.37 -10.96
C LEU A 30 9.46 -19.05 -11.49
N LEU A 31 9.70 -17.82 -11.95
CA LEU A 31 11.03 -17.41 -12.40
C LEU A 31 12.05 -17.53 -11.27
N ILE A 32 11.75 -16.98 -10.07
CA ILE A 32 12.65 -17.06 -8.91
C ILE A 32 12.95 -18.52 -8.56
N GLN A 33 11.92 -19.36 -8.44
CA GLN A 33 12.11 -20.78 -8.11
C GLN A 33 12.99 -21.52 -9.16
N LYS A 34 12.85 -21.14 -10.45
CA LYS A 34 13.65 -21.74 -11.51
C LYS A 34 15.11 -21.28 -11.55
N THR A 35 15.45 -20.16 -10.91
CA THR A 35 16.86 -19.73 -10.81
C THR A 35 17.68 -20.58 -9.86
N GLY A 36 17.04 -21.29 -8.92
CA GLY A 36 17.72 -22.06 -7.87
C GLY A 36 18.51 -21.19 -6.87
N ILE A 37 18.27 -19.88 -6.83
CA ILE A 37 18.94 -18.97 -5.88
C ILE A 37 18.45 -19.31 -4.47
N GLU A 38 19.39 -19.57 -3.59
CA GLU A 38 19.12 -19.75 -2.15
C GLU A 38 18.95 -18.38 -1.50
N ASN A 39 17.95 -18.24 -0.60
CA ASN A 39 17.61 -17.01 0.11
C ASN A 39 17.47 -15.78 -0.80
N PRO A 40 16.57 -15.81 -1.79
CA PRO A 40 16.45 -14.72 -2.76
C PRO A 40 15.90 -13.45 -2.11
N ILE A 41 16.49 -12.31 -2.49
CA ILE A 41 16.00 -10.97 -2.15
C ILE A 41 15.33 -10.39 -3.39
N TYR A 42 14.08 -9.93 -3.25
CA TYR A 42 13.36 -9.29 -4.36
C TYR A 42 13.35 -7.77 -4.18
N VAL A 43 13.78 -7.06 -5.22
CA VAL A 43 13.89 -5.58 -5.21
C VAL A 43 12.85 -4.96 -6.13
N GLU A 44 12.04 -4.05 -5.60
CA GLU A 44 11.02 -3.29 -6.36
C GLU A 44 11.30 -1.78 -6.25
N PRO A 45 12.10 -1.19 -7.18
CA PRO A 45 12.58 0.20 -7.10
C PRO A 45 11.47 1.25 -7.28
N PHE A 46 10.36 0.88 -7.90
CA PHE A 46 9.16 1.69 -8.13
C PHE A 46 7.96 0.96 -7.58
N ALA A 47 7.93 0.83 -6.26
CA ALA A 47 7.05 -0.10 -5.56
C ALA A 47 5.57 0.26 -5.69
N GLY A 48 5.21 1.55 -5.74
CA GLY A 48 3.81 1.94 -5.72
C GLY A 48 3.05 1.22 -4.61
N GLY A 49 2.17 0.31 -4.99
CA GLY A 49 1.44 -0.55 -4.06
C GLY A 49 2.20 -1.79 -3.59
N ALA A 50 3.44 -2.03 -4.01
CA ALA A 50 4.29 -3.17 -3.66
C ALA A 50 3.59 -4.56 -3.75
N GLY A 51 2.66 -4.70 -4.69
CA GLY A 51 1.78 -5.87 -4.72
C GLY A 51 2.50 -7.18 -5.05
N VAL A 52 3.55 -7.13 -5.88
CA VAL A 52 4.38 -8.30 -6.20
C VAL A 52 5.30 -8.61 -5.02
N ALA A 53 6.07 -7.62 -4.55
CA ALA A 53 7.00 -7.79 -3.44
C ALA A 53 6.33 -8.40 -2.21
N LEU A 54 5.20 -7.81 -1.78
CA LEU A 54 4.43 -8.33 -0.65
C LEU A 54 3.90 -9.75 -0.90
N SER A 55 3.40 -10.02 -2.11
CA SER A 55 2.91 -11.37 -2.44
C SER A 55 4.03 -12.40 -2.34
N LEU A 56 5.21 -12.10 -2.85
CA LEU A 56 6.36 -13.01 -2.79
C LEU A 56 6.83 -13.25 -1.34
N LEU A 57 6.93 -12.18 -0.54
CA LEU A 57 7.35 -12.27 0.85
C LEU A 57 6.35 -13.05 1.71
N LEU A 58 5.07 -12.71 1.63
CA LEU A 58 4.03 -13.32 2.47
C LEU A 58 3.73 -14.78 2.09
N ASN A 59 4.06 -15.21 0.86
CA ASN A 59 4.01 -16.61 0.45
C ASN A 59 5.35 -17.33 0.63
N SER A 60 6.33 -16.71 1.29
CA SER A 60 7.67 -17.30 1.54
C SER A 60 8.37 -17.79 0.27
N ILE A 61 8.23 -17.05 -0.83
CA ILE A 61 8.97 -17.27 -2.08
C ILE A 61 10.33 -16.59 -2.03
N VAL A 62 10.40 -15.48 -1.30
CA VAL A 62 11.64 -14.74 -1.02
C VAL A 62 11.80 -14.53 0.48
N ASP A 63 13.03 -14.42 0.95
CA ASP A 63 13.33 -14.21 2.36
C ASP A 63 13.20 -12.75 2.76
N GLU A 64 13.56 -11.86 1.85
CA GLU A 64 13.54 -10.42 2.06
C GLU A 64 13.04 -9.70 0.80
N ILE A 65 12.49 -8.51 0.99
CA ILE A 65 12.17 -7.58 -0.09
C ILE A 65 12.79 -6.22 0.19
N VAL A 66 13.19 -5.53 -0.88
CA VAL A 66 13.56 -4.12 -0.82
C VAL A 66 12.57 -3.35 -1.66
N ILE A 67 11.84 -2.45 -1.03
CA ILE A 67 10.87 -1.59 -1.71
C ILE A 67 11.33 -0.14 -1.65
N ASN A 68 11.27 0.55 -2.78
CA ASN A 68 11.55 1.96 -2.89
C ASN A 68 10.53 2.62 -3.82
N ASP A 69 10.28 3.91 -3.62
CA ASP A 69 9.52 4.71 -4.57
C ASP A 69 10.12 6.10 -4.69
N TYR A 70 10.10 6.65 -5.91
CA TYR A 70 10.56 8.00 -6.17
C TYR A 70 9.60 9.05 -5.61
N ASP A 71 8.29 8.76 -5.63
CA ASP A 71 7.28 9.64 -5.01
C ASP A 71 7.41 9.59 -3.49
N LYS A 72 7.83 10.72 -2.91
CA LYS A 72 8.00 10.86 -1.47
C LYS A 72 6.75 10.57 -0.66
N ALA A 73 5.58 10.81 -1.22
CA ALA A 73 4.33 10.50 -0.56
C ALA A 73 4.12 8.97 -0.46
N ILE A 74 4.39 8.23 -1.54
CA ILE A 74 4.34 6.75 -1.53
C ILE A 74 5.43 6.17 -0.62
N TYR A 75 6.65 6.70 -0.71
CA TYR A 75 7.74 6.32 0.20
C TYR A 75 7.33 6.55 1.67
N SER A 76 6.69 7.70 1.97
CA SER A 76 6.21 8.02 3.32
C SER A 76 5.14 7.04 3.81
N VAL A 77 4.24 6.55 2.94
CA VAL A 77 3.29 5.50 3.31
C VAL A 77 4.02 4.26 3.81
N TRP A 78 4.95 3.75 3.02
CA TRP A 78 5.67 2.51 3.36
C TRP A 78 6.52 2.69 4.62
N ARG A 79 7.21 3.82 4.72
CA ARG A 79 8.01 4.10 5.89
C ARG A 79 7.16 4.23 7.16
N ALA A 80 6.09 5.02 7.14
CA ALA A 80 5.18 5.17 8.27
C ALA A 80 4.59 3.83 8.71
N LEU A 81 4.11 3.04 7.75
CA LEU A 81 3.55 1.72 7.98
C LEU A 81 4.55 0.79 8.69
N LEU A 82 5.83 0.83 8.30
CA LEU A 82 6.85 -0.09 8.82
C LEU A 82 7.50 0.42 10.12
N THR A 83 7.69 1.74 10.28
CA THR A 83 8.44 2.30 11.42
C THR A 83 7.57 2.94 12.49
N GLU A 84 6.33 3.32 12.16
CA GLU A 84 5.37 3.98 13.05
C GLU A 84 4.00 3.28 13.01
N THR A 85 4.03 1.95 12.96
CA THR A 85 2.87 1.08 12.71
C THR A 85 1.67 1.41 13.60
N ASP A 86 1.89 1.53 14.91
CA ASP A 86 0.80 1.75 15.88
C ASP A 86 0.13 3.10 15.67
N SER A 87 0.93 4.15 15.43
CA SER A 87 0.43 5.48 15.11
C SER A 87 -0.33 5.49 13.79
N PHE A 88 0.18 4.77 12.78
CA PHE A 88 -0.47 4.65 11.47
C PHE A 88 -1.81 3.90 11.55
N ILE A 89 -1.88 2.82 12.33
CA ILE A 89 -3.12 2.07 12.60
C ILE A 89 -4.13 2.97 13.30
N LYS A 90 -3.71 3.70 14.33
CA LYS A 90 -4.59 4.62 15.07
C LYS A 90 -5.17 5.68 14.13
N LEU A 91 -4.39 6.23 13.22
CA LEU A 91 -4.90 7.15 12.20
C LEU A 91 -5.93 6.51 11.27
N ILE A 92 -5.75 5.24 10.88
CA ILE A 92 -6.76 4.49 10.10
C ILE A 92 -8.07 4.35 10.89
N GLU A 93 -8.00 4.09 12.18
CA GLU A 93 -9.15 3.85 13.04
C GLU A 93 -9.92 5.13 13.35
N ASP A 94 -9.22 6.21 13.69
CA ASP A 94 -9.81 7.40 14.28
C ASP A 94 -10.19 8.48 13.25
N THR A 95 -9.49 8.56 12.09
CA THR A 95 -9.68 9.67 11.14
C THR A 95 -11.07 9.63 10.49
N PRO A 96 -11.85 10.71 10.50
CA PRO A 96 -13.17 10.76 9.87
C PRO A 96 -13.11 10.52 8.36
N LEU A 97 -14.18 9.92 7.80
CA LEU A 97 -14.35 9.72 6.36
C LEU A 97 -15.41 10.68 5.85
N ASN A 98 -15.03 11.92 5.63
CA ASN A 98 -15.90 12.99 5.13
C ASN A 98 -15.11 13.98 4.25
N ILE A 99 -15.81 14.91 3.63
CA ILE A 99 -15.24 15.86 2.68
C ILE A 99 -14.31 16.88 3.35
N ASP A 100 -14.59 17.28 4.58
CA ASP A 100 -13.74 18.26 5.27
C ASP A 100 -12.40 17.64 5.65
N GLU A 101 -12.41 16.39 6.13
CA GLU A 101 -11.18 15.63 6.35
C GLU A 101 -10.43 15.36 5.04
N TRP A 102 -11.14 15.02 3.95
CA TRP A 102 -10.52 14.86 2.65
C TRP A 102 -9.77 16.12 2.20
N LYS A 103 -10.36 17.31 2.42
CA LYS A 103 -9.70 18.60 2.12
C LYS A 103 -8.46 18.82 3.00
N ALA A 104 -8.55 18.46 4.29
CA ALA A 104 -7.42 18.56 5.21
C ALA A 104 -6.27 17.67 4.77
N GLN A 105 -6.54 16.39 4.49
CA GLN A 105 -5.53 15.44 4.01
C GLN A 105 -4.96 15.86 2.64
N LYS A 106 -5.78 16.43 1.75
CA LYS A 106 -5.30 16.96 0.47
C LYS A 106 -4.37 18.14 0.65
N ARG A 107 -4.58 18.98 1.65
CA ARG A 107 -3.68 20.09 2.00
C ARG A 107 -2.34 19.56 2.47
N VAL A 108 -2.33 18.65 3.45
CA VAL A 108 -1.12 17.99 3.95
C VAL A 108 -0.34 17.37 2.79
N TYR A 109 -1.01 16.58 1.94
CA TYR A 109 -0.39 15.98 0.76
C TYR A 109 0.28 17.01 -0.17
N ASN A 110 -0.32 18.18 -0.37
CA ASN A 110 0.22 19.21 -1.26
C ASN A 110 1.39 19.99 -0.64
N GLU A 111 1.37 20.23 0.67
CA GLU A 111 2.32 21.08 1.38
C GLU A 111 3.56 20.31 1.88
N GLU A 112 3.41 19.05 2.28
CA GLU A 112 4.45 18.26 2.97
C GLU A 112 5.35 17.40 2.03
N ARG A 113 5.30 17.60 0.72
CA ARG A 113 5.94 16.70 -0.28
C ARG A 113 7.47 16.73 -0.32
N THR A 114 8.13 17.48 0.52
CA THR A 114 9.60 17.69 0.42
C THR A 114 10.43 16.64 1.15
N ARG A 115 9.88 16.03 2.19
CA ARG A 115 10.56 15.04 3.03
C ARG A 115 9.56 14.04 3.60
N TYR A 116 10.09 12.94 4.14
CA TYR A 116 9.30 11.96 4.85
C TYR A 116 8.62 12.56 6.09
N SER A 117 7.35 12.20 6.29
CA SER A 117 6.66 12.34 7.59
C SER A 117 5.50 11.33 7.69
N LEU A 118 5.08 11.01 8.93
CA LEU A 118 3.90 10.20 9.19
C LEU A 118 2.64 10.85 8.59
N GLU A 119 2.53 12.17 8.73
CA GLU A 119 1.41 12.96 8.22
C GLU A 119 1.31 12.87 6.70
N LEU A 120 2.42 13.04 5.97
CA LEU A 120 2.44 12.87 4.52
C LEU A 120 2.09 11.44 4.11
N GLY A 121 2.64 10.45 4.82
CA GLY A 121 2.35 9.04 4.58
C GLY A 121 0.87 8.72 4.77
N PHE A 122 0.29 9.18 5.87
CA PHE A 122 -1.13 8.98 6.12
C PHE A 122 -2.02 9.76 5.15
N ALA A 123 -1.69 10.99 4.83
CA ALA A 123 -2.43 11.79 3.85
C ALA A 123 -2.46 11.11 2.47
N ALA A 124 -1.32 10.61 2.01
CA ALA A 124 -1.24 9.85 0.77
C ALA A 124 -2.07 8.56 0.83
N PHE A 125 -1.98 7.81 1.92
CA PHE A 125 -2.78 6.61 2.13
C PHE A 125 -4.28 6.92 2.15
N TYR A 126 -4.71 7.93 2.90
CA TYR A 126 -6.10 8.36 3.00
C TYR A 126 -6.65 8.75 1.62
N LEU A 127 -5.95 9.61 0.90
CA LEU A 127 -6.33 10.01 -0.45
C LEU A 127 -6.35 8.83 -1.43
N ASN A 128 -5.38 7.95 -1.35
CA ASN A 128 -5.38 6.74 -2.18
C ASN A 128 -6.62 5.87 -1.97
N ARG A 129 -7.14 5.81 -0.75
CA ARG A 129 -8.34 5.02 -0.42
C ARG A 129 -9.64 5.76 -0.73
N THR A 130 -9.65 7.09 -0.66
CA THR A 130 -10.85 7.92 -0.81
C THR A 130 -10.99 8.59 -2.17
N ASN A 131 -9.92 8.67 -2.97
CA ASN A 131 -9.98 9.22 -4.33
C ASN A 131 -10.49 8.22 -5.36
N ARG A 132 -11.09 8.74 -6.42
CA ARG A 132 -11.45 7.95 -7.61
C ARG A 132 -10.19 7.26 -8.15
N SER A 133 -10.32 5.97 -8.41
CA SER A 133 -9.24 5.08 -8.91
C SER A 133 -7.97 5.04 -8.04
N GLY A 134 -7.96 5.63 -6.85
CA GLY A 134 -6.77 5.68 -5.98
C GLY A 134 -5.68 6.65 -6.45
N ILE A 135 -6.00 7.56 -7.37
CA ILE A 135 -5.04 8.55 -7.90
C ILE A 135 -4.86 9.66 -6.88
N LEU A 136 -3.61 9.98 -6.51
CA LEU A 136 -3.28 10.99 -5.51
C LEU A 136 -3.36 12.42 -6.05
N SER A 137 -2.80 12.63 -7.25
CA SER A 137 -2.81 13.94 -7.92
C SER A 137 -4.04 14.06 -8.82
N ASN A 138 -4.63 15.26 -8.90
CA ASN A 138 -5.69 15.62 -9.85
C ASN A 138 -6.95 14.75 -9.83
N ALA A 139 -7.20 13.97 -8.76
CA ALA A 139 -8.43 13.23 -8.57
C ALA A 139 -9.26 13.84 -7.43
N GLY A 140 -10.56 13.74 -7.56
CA GLY A 140 -11.52 14.11 -6.52
C GLY A 140 -11.97 12.90 -5.68
N PRO A 141 -12.74 13.15 -4.62
CA PRO A 141 -13.24 12.09 -3.75
C PRO A 141 -14.25 11.18 -4.47
N ILE A 142 -14.30 9.93 -4.03
CA ILE A 142 -15.36 9.00 -4.43
C ILE A 142 -16.70 9.61 -3.98
N GLY A 143 -17.73 9.56 -4.82
CA GLY A 143 -19.04 10.19 -4.57
C GLY A 143 -19.10 11.69 -4.89
N GLY A 144 -17.95 12.31 -5.23
CA GLY A 144 -17.86 13.75 -5.49
C GLY A 144 -17.92 14.59 -4.21
N PHE A 145 -17.83 15.90 -4.34
CA PHE A 145 -17.85 16.81 -3.19
C PHE A 145 -19.22 16.89 -2.48
N ASN A 146 -20.29 16.63 -3.20
CA ASN A 146 -21.64 16.64 -2.64
C ASN A 146 -22.06 15.26 -2.09
N GLN A 147 -21.24 14.23 -2.24
CA GLN A 147 -21.48 12.86 -1.80
C GLN A 147 -22.85 12.32 -2.24
N THR A 148 -23.17 12.48 -3.53
CA THR A 148 -24.46 12.09 -4.14
C THR A 148 -24.33 10.92 -5.12
N GLY A 149 -23.13 10.33 -5.28
CA GLY A 149 -22.92 9.16 -6.13
C GLY A 149 -23.35 7.86 -5.48
N ASP A 150 -23.43 6.78 -6.29
CA ASP A 150 -23.76 5.42 -5.82
C ASP A 150 -22.73 4.88 -4.80
N TYR A 151 -21.50 5.35 -4.88
CA TYR A 151 -20.42 5.05 -3.94
C TYR A 151 -19.96 6.33 -3.29
N LEU A 152 -19.88 6.32 -1.96
CA LEU A 152 -19.43 7.43 -1.14
C LEU A 152 -17.94 7.32 -0.81
N ILE A 153 -17.41 8.32 -0.10
CA ILE A 153 -16.00 8.46 0.21
C ILE A 153 -15.41 7.24 0.96
N ASP A 154 -16.21 6.57 1.76
CA ASP A 154 -15.87 5.39 2.55
C ASP A 154 -15.86 4.06 1.76
N ALA A 155 -16.41 4.04 0.54
CA ALA A 155 -16.63 2.83 -0.26
C ALA A 155 -15.40 1.95 -0.45
N ARG A 156 -14.19 2.50 -0.29
CA ARG A 156 -12.92 1.77 -0.41
C ARG A 156 -12.05 1.88 0.83
N PHE A 157 -12.62 2.29 1.97
CA PHE A 157 -11.92 2.48 3.23
C PHE A 157 -12.49 1.54 4.32
N ASN A 158 -12.41 0.24 4.11
CA ASN A 158 -12.76 -0.72 5.14
C ASN A 158 -11.66 -0.75 6.22
N ARG A 159 -11.90 -0.09 7.36
CA ARG A 159 -10.92 0.08 8.44
C ARG A 159 -10.37 -1.25 8.96
N GLN A 160 -11.25 -2.19 9.27
CA GLN A 160 -10.83 -3.49 9.81
C GLN A 160 -9.90 -4.24 8.86
N GLU A 161 -10.25 -4.27 7.57
CA GLU A 161 -9.41 -4.93 6.56
C GLU A 161 -8.09 -4.18 6.33
N LEU A 162 -8.09 -2.85 6.38
CA LEU A 162 -6.89 -2.04 6.24
C LEU A 162 -5.95 -2.22 7.43
N VAL A 163 -6.46 -2.19 8.65
CA VAL A 163 -5.71 -2.48 9.87
C VAL A 163 -5.12 -3.90 9.82
N ARG A 164 -5.92 -4.89 9.44
CA ARG A 164 -5.44 -6.28 9.29
C ARG A 164 -4.26 -6.38 8.31
N ARG A 165 -4.35 -5.73 7.14
CA ARG A 165 -3.26 -5.72 6.14
C ARG A 165 -2.01 -5.04 6.66
N VAL A 166 -2.15 -3.87 7.27
CA VAL A 166 -1.03 -3.13 7.85
C VAL A 166 -0.35 -3.95 8.93
N SER A 167 -1.12 -4.54 9.85
CA SER A 167 -0.60 -5.39 10.92
C SER A 167 0.12 -6.63 10.38
N GLU A 168 -0.41 -7.25 9.33
CA GLU A 168 0.23 -8.42 8.72
C GLU A 168 1.58 -8.06 8.08
N ILE A 169 1.64 -6.95 7.33
CA ILE A 169 2.90 -6.47 6.74
C ILE A 169 3.91 -6.12 7.84
N ALA A 170 3.47 -5.46 8.91
CA ALA A 170 4.33 -5.03 10.00
C ALA A 170 4.99 -6.19 10.77
N LYS A 171 4.38 -7.39 10.78
CA LYS A 171 5.03 -8.60 11.34
C LYS A 171 6.31 -8.97 10.60
N HIS A 172 6.42 -8.58 9.35
CA HIS A 172 7.55 -8.86 8.48
C HIS A 172 8.51 -7.67 8.31
N LYS A 173 8.38 -6.61 9.11
CA LYS A 173 9.16 -5.36 8.94
C LYS A 173 10.69 -5.54 8.96
N SER A 174 11.19 -6.59 9.59
CA SER A 174 12.63 -6.90 9.59
C SER A 174 13.13 -7.51 8.28
N LYS A 175 12.21 -7.81 7.36
CA LYS A 175 12.47 -8.41 6.04
C LYS A 175 12.09 -7.46 4.89
N ILE A 176 11.78 -6.18 5.21
CA ILE A 176 11.33 -5.15 4.26
C ILE A 176 12.22 -3.93 4.35
#